data_2f2f591e6099c65e629935eeab76de86
#
_entry.id   2f2f591e6099c65e629935eeab76de86
#
_cell.length_a   1.000
_cell.length_b   1.000
_cell.length_c   1.000
_cell.angle_alpha   90.00
_cell.angle_beta   90.00
_cell.angle_gamma   90.00
#
_symmetry.space_group_name_H-M   'P 1'
#
loop_
_entity.id
_entity.type
_entity.pdbx_description
1 polymer ?
#
loop_
_entity_poly.entity_id
_entity_poly.type
_entity_poly.pdbx_seq_one_letter_code
_entity_poly.pdbx_strand_id
1 'polypeptide(L)'
;RGWTYKQILLHYYNNPGISLVKDSNLPSKVTYNGKSYSLAEYLGKTAYAEVGPSAPLESIKSQMVAIYTYAKRQNFKMTTSNHAFRESYAGTSSSIENAIKATLGEYLAYYGSPAFTPYFSTAAGKTASSANVWGGSQSSYPYLAGGRTSPEGNVKRTLTISSEELRKKVEAYNAKVDSSKRITLQSNPAQWIKILEHDSARGSSCGYISSMRIGNQTMRGNAFRLNIMGAATLRSHCFTFTYTPD
;
A
#
# COMPACT_ATOMS: atom_id res chain seq x y z
N ARG A 1 23.16 -14.65 5.55
CA ARG A 1 22.01 -14.72 6.48
C ARG A 1 20.99 -13.67 6.05
N GLY A 2 19.70 -14.07 5.89
CA GLY A 2 18.63 -13.13 5.60
C GLY A 2 18.33 -12.19 6.78
N TRP A 3 17.56 -11.14 6.54
CA TRP A 3 17.13 -10.22 7.58
C TRP A 3 16.13 -10.88 8.54
N THR A 4 16.22 -10.55 9.82
CA THR A 4 15.18 -10.86 10.81
C THR A 4 13.98 -9.95 10.61
N TYR A 5 12.80 -10.36 11.10
CA TYR A 5 11.58 -9.51 11.02
C TYR A 5 11.77 -8.14 11.67
N LYS A 6 12.56 -8.04 12.74
CA LYS A 6 12.89 -6.76 13.40
C LYS A 6 13.69 -5.84 12.47
N GLN A 7 14.69 -6.41 11.77
CA GLN A 7 15.45 -5.66 10.76
C GLN A 7 14.58 -5.21 9.58
N ILE A 8 13.66 -6.08 9.12
CA ILE A 8 12.71 -5.73 8.07
C ILE A 8 11.84 -4.55 8.52
N LEU A 9 11.22 -4.63 9.70
CA LEU A 9 10.38 -3.57 10.23
C LEU A 9 11.14 -2.25 10.38
N LEU A 10 12.32 -2.26 11.00
CA LEU A 10 13.13 -1.06 11.21
C LEU A 10 13.72 -0.51 9.91
N HIS A 11 13.87 -1.31 8.87
CA HIS A 11 14.23 -0.81 7.56
C HIS A 11 13.11 0.02 6.92
N TYR A 12 11.86 -0.51 6.92
CA TYR A 12 10.75 0.15 6.26
C TYR A 12 10.12 1.30 7.07
N TYR A 13 10.12 1.19 8.40
CA TYR A 13 9.56 2.21 9.32
C TYR A 13 10.65 2.96 10.10
N ASN A 14 11.80 3.19 9.48
CA ASN A 14 12.97 3.77 10.15
C ASN A 14 12.77 5.25 10.48
N ASN A 15 12.60 5.52 11.78
CA ASN A 15 12.54 6.86 12.34
C ASN A 15 12.90 6.78 13.84
N PRO A 16 13.61 7.78 14.43
CA PRO A 16 13.95 7.77 15.85
C PRO A 16 12.76 7.64 16.80
N GLY A 17 11.56 8.07 16.37
CA GLY A 17 10.33 7.92 17.17
C GLY A 17 9.69 6.53 17.10
N ILE A 18 10.16 5.63 16.21
CA ILE A 18 9.63 4.27 16.06
C ILE A 18 10.31 3.34 17.06
N SER A 19 9.51 2.57 17.77
CA SER A 19 9.94 1.49 18.66
C SER A 19 9.09 0.23 18.45
N LEU A 20 9.70 -0.94 18.62
CA LEU A 20 8.97 -2.20 18.71
C LEU A 20 8.62 -2.45 20.16
N VAL A 21 7.34 -2.56 20.47
CA VAL A 21 6.78 -2.71 21.80
C VAL A 21 5.99 -4.00 21.88
N LYS A 22 5.91 -4.60 23.06
CA LYS A 22 5.07 -5.76 23.33
C LYS A 22 3.95 -5.39 24.31
N ASP A 23 2.70 -5.66 23.91
CA ASP A 23 1.54 -5.51 24.79
C ASP A 23 1.61 -6.49 25.96
N SER A 24 1.38 -6.00 27.15
CA SER A 24 1.17 -6.81 28.35
C SER A 24 -0.25 -7.38 28.42
N ASN A 25 -1.23 -6.65 27.85
CA ASN A 25 -2.64 -7.04 27.82
C ASN A 25 -3.11 -7.18 26.38
N LEU A 26 -3.33 -8.42 25.95
CA LEU A 26 -3.82 -8.71 24.62
C LEU A 26 -5.35 -8.55 24.55
N PRO A 27 -5.92 -8.09 23.43
CA PRO A 27 -7.36 -8.07 23.24
C PRO A 27 -7.91 -9.50 23.22
N SER A 28 -9.01 -9.72 23.92
CA SER A 28 -9.69 -11.03 23.92
C SER A 28 -10.32 -11.34 22.55
N LYS A 29 -10.72 -10.29 21.80
CA LYS A 29 -11.40 -10.41 20.51
C LYS A 29 -11.00 -9.27 19.56
N VAL A 30 -11.03 -9.55 18.27
CA VAL A 30 -10.95 -8.59 17.17
C VAL A 30 -12.24 -8.70 16.37
N THR A 31 -12.85 -7.57 16.07
CA THR A 31 -14.05 -7.54 15.20
C THR A 31 -13.61 -7.30 13.76
N TYR A 32 -14.09 -8.15 12.84
CA TYR A 32 -13.93 -7.96 11.40
C TYR A 32 -15.28 -8.07 10.70
N ASN A 33 -15.71 -7.01 10.03
CA ASN A 33 -17.04 -6.89 9.40
C ASN A 33 -18.20 -7.28 10.34
N GLY A 34 -18.15 -6.85 11.59
CA GLY A 34 -19.19 -7.13 12.59
C GLY A 34 -19.10 -8.52 13.25
N LYS A 35 -18.27 -9.44 12.75
CA LYS A 35 -18.00 -10.73 13.39
C LYS A 35 -16.82 -10.63 14.36
N SER A 36 -16.87 -11.39 15.44
CA SER A 36 -15.81 -11.49 16.44
C SER A 36 -14.95 -12.72 16.24
N TYR A 37 -13.63 -12.56 16.31
CA TYR A 37 -12.62 -13.61 16.22
C TYR A 37 -11.70 -13.53 17.44
N SER A 38 -11.09 -14.63 17.83
CA SER A 38 -9.95 -14.58 18.73
C SER A 38 -8.79 -13.83 18.03
N LEU A 39 -7.87 -13.27 18.80
CA LEU A 39 -6.72 -12.56 18.22
C LEU A 39 -5.92 -13.46 17.27
N ALA A 40 -5.65 -14.71 17.67
CA ALA A 40 -4.89 -15.65 16.85
C ALA A 40 -5.60 -16.00 15.53
N GLU A 41 -6.91 -16.25 15.56
CA GLU A 41 -7.70 -16.48 14.34
C GLU A 41 -7.66 -15.28 13.40
N TYR A 42 -7.89 -14.08 13.93
CA TYR A 42 -7.84 -12.85 13.14
C TYR A 42 -6.49 -12.66 12.45
N LEU A 43 -5.39 -12.80 13.21
CA LEU A 43 -4.03 -12.67 12.69
C LEU A 43 -3.74 -13.72 11.62
N GLY A 44 -4.11 -14.99 11.87
CA GLY A 44 -3.89 -16.07 10.93
C GLY A 44 -4.67 -15.91 9.63
N LYS A 45 -5.96 -15.58 9.70
CA LYS A 45 -6.84 -15.36 8.54
C LYS A 45 -6.37 -14.17 7.69
N THR A 46 -5.89 -13.11 8.33
CA THR A 46 -5.34 -11.92 7.66
C THR A 46 -3.99 -12.22 7.02
N ALA A 47 -3.03 -12.78 7.76
CA ALA A 47 -1.70 -13.08 7.24
C ALA A 47 -1.75 -14.09 6.09
N TYR A 48 -2.62 -15.10 6.18
CA TYR A 48 -2.81 -16.05 5.08
C TYR A 48 -3.28 -15.37 3.79
N ALA A 49 -4.16 -14.37 3.90
CA ALA A 49 -4.68 -13.64 2.75
C ALA A 49 -3.67 -12.62 2.18
N GLU A 50 -2.89 -11.97 3.04
CA GLU A 50 -2.01 -10.86 2.65
C GLU A 50 -0.62 -11.32 2.20
N VAL A 51 0.04 -12.17 2.96
CA VAL A 51 1.42 -12.61 2.67
C VAL A 51 1.50 -14.05 2.20
N GLY A 52 0.53 -14.88 2.60
CA GLY A 52 0.47 -16.30 2.29
C GLY A 52 1.46 -17.17 3.08
N PRO A 53 1.21 -18.50 3.12
CA PRO A 53 1.99 -19.44 3.92
C PRO A 53 3.36 -19.78 3.34
N SER A 54 3.58 -19.50 2.05
CA SER A 54 4.81 -19.85 1.32
C SER A 54 5.88 -18.75 1.39
N ALA A 55 5.58 -17.59 1.99
CA ALA A 55 6.56 -16.53 2.16
C ALA A 55 7.64 -16.93 3.20
N PRO A 56 8.83 -16.35 3.14
CA PRO A 56 9.85 -16.57 4.17
C PRO A 56 9.31 -16.24 5.57
N LEU A 57 9.65 -17.05 6.57
CA LEU A 57 9.11 -16.93 7.93
C LEU A 57 9.33 -15.53 8.54
N GLU A 58 10.48 -14.91 8.30
CA GLU A 58 10.76 -13.56 8.81
C GLU A 58 9.88 -12.48 8.11
N SER A 59 9.50 -12.70 6.85
CA SER A 59 8.53 -11.84 6.16
C SER A 59 7.13 -12.01 6.75
N ILE A 60 6.72 -13.24 7.06
CA ILE A 60 5.43 -13.52 7.72
C ILE A 60 5.40 -12.85 9.10
N LYS A 61 6.47 -12.98 9.89
CA LYS A 61 6.59 -12.33 11.21
C LYS A 61 6.50 -10.80 11.12
N SER A 62 7.20 -10.17 10.16
CA SER A 62 7.13 -8.73 9.98
C SER A 62 5.73 -8.26 9.57
N GLN A 63 5.07 -9.02 8.68
CA GLN A 63 3.69 -8.77 8.28
C GLN A 63 2.73 -8.91 9.47
N MET A 64 2.95 -9.92 10.32
CA MET A 64 2.15 -10.16 11.52
C MET A 64 2.17 -8.96 12.48
N VAL A 65 3.38 -8.42 12.74
CA VAL A 65 3.54 -7.21 13.56
C VAL A 65 2.83 -6.01 12.92
N ALA A 66 2.95 -5.84 11.60
CA ALA A 66 2.26 -4.76 10.88
C ALA A 66 0.73 -4.88 10.97
N ILE A 67 0.17 -6.09 10.80
CA ILE A 67 -1.26 -6.38 10.93
C ILE A 67 -1.74 -6.07 12.36
N TYR A 68 -1.03 -6.56 13.37
CA TYR A 68 -1.39 -6.31 14.78
C TYR A 68 -1.34 -4.82 15.10
N THR A 69 -0.29 -4.11 14.68
CA THR A 69 -0.16 -2.66 14.88
C THR A 69 -1.33 -1.91 14.25
N TYR A 70 -1.68 -2.26 13.03
CA TYR A 70 -2.77 -1.62 12.31
C TYR A 70 -4.12 -1.88 12.99
N ALA A 71 -4.38 -3.12 13.41
CA ALA A 71 -5.59 -3.49 14.15
C ALA A 71 -5.67 -2.75 15.49
N LYS A 72 -4.56 -2.68 16.24
CA LYS A 72 -4.48 -1.92 17.50
C LYS A 72 -4.78 -0.44 17.30
N ARG A 73 -4.25 0.16 16.23
CA ARG A 73 -4.55 1.55 15.85
C ARG A 73 -6.04 1.77 15.55
N GLN A 74 -6.75 0.77 15.05
CA GLN A 74 -8.19 0.78 14.77
C GLN A 74 -9.04 0.29 15.97
N ASN A 75 -8.46 0.22 17.18
CA ASN A 75 -9.12 -0.32 18.37
C ASN A 75 -9.70 -1.73 18.12
N PHE A 76 -9.01 -2.54 17.32
CA PHE A 76 -9.40 -3.91 16.94
C PHE A 76 -10.78 -4.03 16.28
N LYS A 77 -11.22 -2.98 15.59
CA LYS A 77 -12.44 -2.95 14.78
C LYS A 77 -12.06 -2.78 13.32
N MET A 78 -12.12 -3.89 12.57
CA MET A 78 -11.60 -3.98 11.21
C MET A 78 -12.71 -4.26 10.19
N THR A 79 -12.47 -3.89 8.94
CA THR A 79 -13.37 -4.10 7.81
C THR A 79 -12.61 -4.56 6.57
N THR A 80 -13.31 -4.98 5.52
CA THR A 80 -12.72 -5.36 4.23
C THR A 80 -11.94 -4.24 3.55
N SER A 81 -12.21 -2.98 3.89
CA SER A 81 -11.46 -1.84 3.35
C SER A 81 -10.06 -1.69 3.97
N ASN A 82 -9.79 -2.36 5.08
CA ASN A 82 -8.50 -2.26 5.78
C ASN A 82 -7.46 -3.21 5.20
N HIS A 83 -7.83 -4.48 4.91
CA HIS A 83 -6.93 -5.51 4.41
C HIS A 83 -7.71 -6.73 3.89
N ALA A 84 -7.01 -7.64 3.20
CA ALA A 84 -7.57 -8.92 2.79
C ALA A 84 -7.73 -9.87 3.99
N PHE A 85 -8.69 -10.81 3.87
CA PHE A 85 -9.04 -11.73 4.93
C PHE A 85 -9.52 -13.06 4.35
N ARG A 86 -8.98 -14.18 4.83
CA ARG A 86 -9.34 -15.51 4.38
C ARG A 86 -10.19 -16.22 5.45
N GLU A 87 -11.51 -16.07 5.36
CA GLU A 87 -12.46 -16.68 6.31
C GLU A 87 -12.24 -18.19 6.49
N SER A 88 -11.96 -18.91 5.40
CA SER A 88 -11.77 -20.36 5.40
C SER A 88 -10.45 -20.86 5.99
N TYR A 89 -9.52 -19.97 6.37
CA TYR A 89 -8.26 -20.40 7.00
C TYR A 89 -8.54 -20.91 8.42
N ALA A 90 -8.09 -22.13 8.72
CA ALA A 90 -8.37 -22.86 9.97
C ALA A 90 -7.10 -23.19 10.79
N GLY A 91 -6.05 -22.35 10.71
CA GLY A 91 -4.81 -22.57 11.48
C GLY A 91 -3.96 -23.75 10.99
N THR A 92 -4.04 -24.08 9.71
CA THR A 92 -3.39 -25.27 9.15
C THR A 92 -1.94 -25.06 8.69
N SER A 93 -1.47 -23.81 8.63
CA SER A 93 -0.10 -23.48 8.20
C SER A 93 0.84 -23.33 9.39
N SER A 94 1.82 -24.22 9.50
CA SER A 94 2.85 -24.16 10.54
C SER A 94 3.68 -22.87 10.51
N SER A 95 3.96 -22.31 9.33
CA SER A 95 4.70 -21.06 9.20
C SER A 95 3.93 -19.86 9.75
N ILE A 96 2.62 -19.79 9.48
CA ILE A 96 1.75 -18.73 10.01
C ILE A 96 1.57 -18.90 11.52
N GLU A 97 1.27 -20.11 12.01
CA GLU A 97 1.12 -20.36 13.44
C GLU A 97 2.39 -20.09 14.24
N ASN A 98 3.57 -20.43 13.68
CA ASN A 98 4.86 -20.12 14.30
C ASN A 98 5.11 -18.59 14.30
N ALA A 99 4.72 -17.87 13.26
CA ALA A 99 4.83 -16.41 13.25
C ALA A 99 3.92 -15.76 14.30
N ILE A 100 2.67 -16.23 14.45
CA ILE A 100 1.75 -15.77 15.51
C ILE A 100 2.40 -15.95 16.88
N LYS A 101 2.87 -17.17 17.20
CA LYS A 101 3.50 -17.47 18.48
C LYS A 101 4.71 -16.59 18.78
N ALA A 102 5.54 -16.34 17.75
CA ALA A 102 6.77 -15.58 17.88
C ALA A 102 6.57 -14.08 18.08
N THR A 103 5.46 -13.51 17.56
CA THR A 103 5.25 -12.06 17.50
C THR A 103 3.98 -11.59 18.21
N LEU A 104 3.27 -12.49 18.89
CA LEU A 104 1.98 -12.17 19.51
C LEU A 104 2.09 -10.97 20.47
N GLY A 105 1.30 -9.94 20.19
CA GLY A 105 1.27 -8.70 20.95
C GLY A 105 2.41 -7.71 20.64
N GLU A 106 3.33 -8.05 19.73
CA GLU A 106 4.33 -7.08 19.27
C GLU A 106 3.73 -6.09 18.27
N TYR A 107 4.01 -4.80 18.49
CA TYR A 107 3.55 -3.73 17.60
C TYR A 107 4.59 -2.61 17.47
N LEU A 108 4.49 -1.85 16.40
CA LEU A 108 5.28 -0.64 16.20
C LEU A 108 4.56 0.54 16.84
N ALA A 109 5.25 1.23 17.75
CA ALA A 109 4.80 2.51 18.32
C ALA A 109 5.58 3.66 17.69
N TYR A 110 4.90 4.77 17.43
CA TYR A 110 5.50 6.04 17.09
C TYR A 110 5.23 7.02 18.24
N TYR A 111 6.28 7.39 18.97
CA TYR A 111 6.21 8.15 20.23
C TYR A 111 5.12 7.61 21.17
N GLY A 112 5.12 6.29 21.40
CA GLY A 112 4.20 5.63 22.33
C GLY A 112 2.82 5.28 21.77
N SER A 113 2.40 5.82 20.63
CA SER A 113 1.12 5.50 20.00
C SER A 113 1.27 4.45 18.88
N PRO A 114 0.28 3.56 18.64
CA PRO A 114 0.35 2.61 17.54
C PRO A 114 0.58 3.30 16.21
N ALA A 115 1.65 2.92 15.51
CA ALA A 115 2.01 3.51 14.22
C ALA A 115 0.99 3.17 13.13
N PHE A 116 0.91 3.99 12.08
CA PHE A 116 0.24 3.60 10.84
C PHE A 116 1.20 2.71 10.04
N THR A 117 0.85 1.45 9.85
CA THR A 117 1.72 0.42 9.27
C THR A 117 1.16 -0.15 7.97
N PRO A 118 1.04 0.65 6.90
CA PRO A 118 0.61 0.16 5.61
C PRO A 118 1.66 -0.80 5.02
N TYR A 119 1.19 -1.74 4.21
CA TYR A 119 2.03 -2.71 3.52
C TYR A 119 1.53 -2.93 2.09
N PHE A 120 2.38 -3.50 1.25
CA PHE A 120 2.13 -3.76 -0.15
C PHE A 120 3.02 -4.91 -0.64
N SER A 121 2.64 -5.56 -1.73
CA SER A 121 3.35 -6.73 -2.26
C SER A 121 4.64 -6.38 -3.00
N THR A 122 4.71 -5.25 -3.67
CA THR A 122 5.83 -4.92 -4.56
C THR A 122 6.04 -3.41 -4.64
N ALA A 123 7.28 -2.97 -4.53
CA ALA A 123 7.72 -1.61 -4.77
C ALA A 123 8.50 -1.49 -6.09
N ALA A 124 8.66 -0.28 -6.60
CA ALA A 124 9.46 -0.01 -7.80
C ALA A 124 10.94 0.24 -7.43
N GLY A 125 11.58 -0.73 -6.77
CA GLY A 125 12.97 -0.66 -6.30
C GLY A 125 13.17 0.10 -4.99
N LYS A 126 12.30 1.04 -4.67
CA LYS A 126 12.22 1.78 -3.40
C LYS A 126 10.77 2.05 -3.06
N THR A 127 10.47 2.30 -1.79
CA THR A 127 9.12 2.65 -1.35
C THR A 127 8.75 4.09 -1.75
N ALA A 128 7.46 4.34 -2.03
CA ALA A 128 6.92 5.68 -2.19
C ALA A 128 6.67 6.35 -0.82
N SER A 129 6.62 7.68 -0.78
CA SER A 129 6.22 8.41 0.42
C SER A 129 4.71 8.31 0.69
N SER A 130 4.31 8.43 1.96
CA SER A 130 2.89 8.44 2.34
C SER A 130 2.13 9.60 1.69
N ALA A 131 2.75 10.78 1.63
CA ALA A 131 2.17 11.96 0.97
C ALA A 131 1.91 11.72 -0.52
N ASN A 132 2.80 11.01 -1.22
CA ASN A 132 2.59 10.65 -2.61
C ASN A 132 1.43 9.65 -2.77
N VAL A 133 1.38 8.62 -1.93
CA VAL A 133 0.37 7.55 -2.06
C VAL A 133 -1.02 8.03 -1.68
N TRP A 134 -1.18 8.69 -0.53
CA TRP A 134 -2.49 9.07 0.00
C TRP A 134 -2.78 10.56 -0.06
N GLY A 135 -1.79 11.41 -0.29
CA GLY A 135 -1.91 12.87 -0.15
C GLY A 135 -1.71 13.32 1.29
N GLY A 136 -1.93 14.62 1.52
CA GLY A 136 -1.71 15.26 2.80
C GLY A 136 -0.23 15.56 3.07
N SER A 137 0.06 15.94 4.32
CA SER A 137 1.43 16.29 4.72
C SER A 137 2.26 15.07 5.08
N GLN A 138 3.51 15.01 4.61
CA GLN A 138 4.47 13.99 5.01
C GLN A 138 4.77 14.04 6.52
N SER A 139 4.60 15.20 7.17
CA SER A 139 4.77 15.34 8.62
C SER A 139 3.77 14.55 9.45
N SER A 140 2.63 14.13 8.86
CA SER A 140 1.67 13.24 9.53
C SER A 140 2.24 11.85 9.78
N TYR A 141 3.12 11.37 8.90
CA TYR A 141 3.77 10.06 9.00
C TYR A 141 5.25 10.18 8.60
N PRO A 142 6.11 10.81 9.43
CA PRO A 142 7.51 11.06 9.07
C PRO A 142 8.31 9.79 8.80
N TYR A 143 7.94 8.68 9.45
CA TYR A 143 8.55 7.36 9.27
C TYR A 143 8.13 6.66 7.95
N LEU A 144 7.17 7.22 7.21
CA LEU A 144 6.74 6.77 5.88
C LEU A 144 7.18 7.74 4.78
N ALA A 145 8.38 8.31 4.92
CA ALA A 145 8.94 9.24 3.94
C ALA A 145 9.32 8.58 2.60
N GLY A 146 9.29 7.26 2.53
CA GLY A 146 9.66 6.52 1.32
C GLY A 146 11.18 6.42 1.12
N GLY A 147 11.57 6.03 -0.10
CA GLY A 147 12.99 5.91 -0.46
C GLY A 147 13.70 4.68 0.11
N ARG A 148 13.01 3.80 0.83
CA ARG A 148 13.58 2.56 1.36
C ARG A 148 13.75 1.56 0.24
N THR A 149 14.95 0.99 0.12
CA THR A 149 15.24 -0.03 -0.89
C THR A 149 14.34 -1.24 -0.66
N SER A 150 13.71 -1.71 -1.72
CA SER A 150 12.94 -2.94 -1.74
C SER A 150 13.69 -3.99 -2.57
N PRO A 151 13.96 -5.19 -2.02
CA PRO A 151 14.70 -6.23 -2.73
C PRO A 151 13.87 -6.97 -3.80
N GLU A 152 12.57 -6.70 -3.93
CA GLU A 152 11.69 -7.44 -4.86
C GLU A 152 11.94 -7.16 -6.34
N GLY A 153 12.94 -6.36 -6.65
CA GLY A 153 13.41 -6.14 -8.00
C GLY A 153 12.48 -5.32 -8.91
N ASN A 154 13.02 -4.93 -10.06
CA ASN A 154 12.31 -4.12 -11.05
C ASN A 154 11.45 -5.01 -11.95
N VAL A 155 10.20 -5.23 -11.57
CA VAL A 155 9.22 -5.83 -12.48
C VAL A 155 8.73 -4.74 -13.43
N LYS A 156 9.36 -4.64 -14.61
CA LYS A 156 8.88 -3.75 -15.67
C LYS A 156 7.71 -4.40 -16.40
N ARG A 157 6.66 -3.62 -16.62
CA ARG A 157 5.50 -4.01 -17.41
C ARG A 157 5.19 -2.90 -18.41
N THR A 158 4.85 -3.27 -19.63
CA THR A 158 4.30 -2.36 -20.63
C THR A 158 2.79 -2.55 -20.67
N LEU A 159 2.08 -1.44 -20.63
CA LEU A 159 0.64 -1.37 -20.86
C LEU A 159 0.42 -0.50 -22.09
N THR A 160 -0.27 -1.07 -23.09
CA THR A 160 -0.72 -0.33 -24.26
C THR A 160 -2.23 -0.21 -24.21
N ILE A 161 -2.75 1.01 -24.37
CA ILE A 161 -4.18 1.28 -24.47
C ILE A 161 -4.40 2.27 -25.62
N SER A 162 -5.55 2.16 -26.30
CA SER A 162 -5.93 3.13 -27.33
C SER A 162 -6.37 4.47 -26.71
N SER A 163 -6.30 5.53 -27.50
CA SER A 163 -6.86 6.84 -27.13
C SER A 163 -8.35 6.74 -26.78
N GLU A 164 -9.09 5.93 -27.52
CA GLU A 164 -10.50 5.69 -27.28
C GLU A 164 -10.76 4.97 -25.94
N GLU A 165 -9.94 3.99 -25.60
CA GLU A 165 -10.05 3.31 -24.29
C GLU A 165 -9.76 4.26 -23.13
N LEU A 166 -8.74 5.10 -23.25
CA LEU A 166 -8.43 6.10 -22.22
C LEU A 166 -9.57 7.13 -22.10
N ARG A 167 -10.18 7.56 -23.22
CA ARG A 167 -11.34 8.44 -23.23
C ARG A 167 -12.50 7.84 -22.43
N LYS A 168 -12.85 6.58 -22.69
CA LYS A 168 -13.91 5.86 -21.97
C LYS A 168 -13.65 5.78 -20.46
N LYS A 169 -12.39 5.56 -20.07
CA LYS A 169 -12.00 5.57 -18.64
C LYS A 169 -12.17 6.94 -18.00
N VAL A 170 -11.83 8.01 -18.71
CA VAL A 170 -12.06 9.40 -18.26
C VAL A 170 -13.55 9.71 -18.15
N GLU A 171 -14.37 9.30 -19.10
CA GLU A 171 -15.82 9.47 -19.07
C GLU A 171 -16.44 8.72 -17.87
N ALA A 172 -16.01 7.50 -17.62
CA ALA A 172 -16.45 6.72 -16.45
C ALA A 172 -16.03 7.36 -15.12
N TYR A 173 -14.87 8.01 -15.05
CA TYR A 173 -14.47 8.83 -13.92
C TYR A 173 -15.36 10.06 -13.77
N ASN A 174 -15.59 10.81 -14.86
CA ASN A 174 -16.40 12.03 -14.87
C ASN A 174 -17.84 11.79 -14.42
N ALA A 175 -18.39 10.62 -14.68
CA ALA A 175 -19.73 10.23 -14.24
C ALA A 175 -19.86 10.07 -12.71
N LYS A 176 -18.74 9.95 -11.98
CA LYS A 176 -18.71 9.66 -10.54
C LYS A 176 -18.25 10.85 -9.69
N VAL A 177 -17.84 11.94 -10.31
CA VAL A 177 -17.26 13.08 -9.60
C VAL A 177 -18.04 14.36 -9.85
N ASP A 178 -17.89 15.32 -8.93
CA ASP A 178 -18.47 16.65 -9.06
C ASP A 178 -17.93 17.36 -10.31
N SER A 179 -18.70 18.31 -10.85
CA SER A 179 -18.37 19.06 -12.06
C SER A 179 -16.99 19.72 -12.01
N SER A 180 -16.58 20.22 -10.85
CA SER A 180 -15.27 20.85 -10.64
C SER A 180 -14.07 19.91 -10.79
N LYS A 181 -14.30 18.60 -10.67
CA LYS A 181 -13.28 17.55 -10.79
C LYS A 181 -13.28 16.84 -12.14
N ARG A 182 -14.27 17.17 -12.99
CA ARG A 182 -14.38 16.53 -14.32
C ARG A 182 -13.21 16.89 -15.20
N ILE A 183 -12.76 15.93 -15.96
CA ILE A 183 -11.66 16.04 -16.91
C ILE A 183 -12.21 16.34 -18.28
N THR A 184 -11.72 17.43 -18.88
CA THR A 184 -11.93 17.74 -20.29
C THR A 184 -10.64 17.44 -21.05
N LEU A 185 -10.69 16.48 -21.96
CA LEU A 185 -9.56 16.13 -22.82
C LEU A 185 -9.48 17.09 -24.01
N GLN A 186 -8.26 17.42 -24.41
CA GLN A 186 -7.97 18.21 -25.62
C GLN A 186 -8.33 17.37 -26.88
N SER A 187 -8.47 18.04 -28.02
CA SER A 187 -8.70 17.37 -29.31
C SER A 187 -7.56 16.48 -29.74
N ASN A 188 -6.31 16.89 -29.43
CA ASN A 188 -5.10 16.11 -29.72
C ASN A 188 -4.74 15.17 -28.56
N PRO A 189 -4.79 13.85 -28.73
CA PRO A 189 -4.46 12.88 -27.67
C PRO A 189 -3.02 13.01 -27.14
N ALA A 190 -2.07 13.46 -27.94
CA ALA A 190 -0.69 13.71 -27.52
C ALA A 190 -0.58 14.70 -26.33
N GLN A 191 -1.61 15.52 -26.11
CA GLN A 191 -1.64 16.55 -25.07
C GLN A 191 -2.39 16.12 -23.82
N TRP A 192 -2.99 14.91 -23.80
CA TRP A 192 -3.87 14.47 -22.72
C TRP A 192 -3.16 14.25 -21.40
N ILE A 193 -1.93 13.70 -21.44
CA ILE A 193 -1.17 13.37 -20.24
C ILE A 193 0.14 14.14 -20.22
N LYS A 194 0.48 14.68 -19.06
CA LYS A 194 1.81 15.28 -18.80
C LYS A 194 2.23 14.96 -17.37
N ILE A 195 3.38 14.34 -17.18
CA ILE A 195 4.00 14.19 -15.86
C ILE A 195 4.60 15.56 -15.51
N LEU A 196 4.26 16.08 -14.34
CA LEU A 196 4.72 17.39 -13.85
C LEU A 196 5.85 17.22 -12.84
N GLU A 197 5.68 16.30 -11.87
CA GLU A 197 6.64 16.12 -10.78
C GLU A 197 6.76 14.67 -10.38
N HIS A 198 7.92 14.31 -9.85
CA HIS A 198 8.17 13.01 -9.21
C HIS A 198 8.39 13.17 -7.70
N ASP A 199 8.06 12.13 -6.93
CA ASP A 199 8.38 12.06 -5.51
C ASP A 199 9.91 12.12 -5.31
N SER A 200 10.34 12.90 -4.32
CA SER A 200 11.76 12.96 -3.92
C SER A 200 12.30 11.59 -3.48
N ALA A 201 11.44 10.72 -2.99
CA ALA A 201 11.75 9.34 -2.58
C ALA A 201 11.88 8.36 -3.75
N ARG A 202 12.15 8.80 -4.95
CA ARG A 202 12.21 8.05 -6.21
C ARG A 202 12.45 6.56 -6.07
N GLY A 203 11.53 5.76 -6.63
CA GLY A 203 11.61 4.30 -6.60
C GLY A 203 12.64 3.75 -7.59
N SER A 204 12.30 3.71 -8.85
CA SER A 204 13.15 3.26 -9.97
C SER A 204 13.63 4.44 -10.81
N SER A 205 14.24 4.16 -11.94
CA SER A 205 14.71 5.18 -12.89
C SER A 205 13.62 6.15 -13.35
N CYS A 206 12.35 5.72 -13.44
CA CYS A 206 11.23 6.60 -13.81
C CYS A 206 10.70 7.43 -12.63
N GLY A 207 10.91 6.99 -11.38
CA GLY A 207 10.39 7.65 -10.18
C GLY A 207 8.87 7.52 -9.99
N TYR A 208 8.40 7.67 -8.75
CA TYR A 208 6.97 7.75 -8.46
C TYR A 208 6.43 9.12 -8.85
N ILE A 209 5.30 9.17 -9.52
CA ILE A 209 4.67 10.41 -9.97
C ILE A 209 3.93 11.05 -8.80
N SER A 210 4.40 12.21 -8.34
CA SER A 210 3.73 13.02 -7.30
C SER A 210 2.67 13.92 -7.90
N SER A 211 2.88 14.45 -9.11
CA SER A 211 1.93 15.30 -9.80
C SER A 211 1.94 15.04 -11.30
N MET A 212 0.75 14.96 -11.88
CA MET A 212 0.54 14.82 -13.31
C MET A 212 -0.72 15.57 -13.75
N ARG A 213 -0.74 16.02 -14.99
CA ARG A 213 -1.91 16.58 -15.65
C ARG A 213 -2.57 15.54 -16.54
N ILE A 214 -3.89 15.44 -16.48
CA ILE A 214 -4.71 14.77 -17.48
C ILE A 214 -5.82 15.72 -17.95
N GLY A 215 -5.83 16.04 -19.25
CA GLY A 215 -6.70 17.08 -19.78
C GLY A 215 -6.47 18.42 -19.06
N ASN A 216 -7.55 18.97 -18.51
CA ASN A 216 -7.57 20.20 -17.73
C ASN A 216 -7.31 20.01 -16.23
N GLN A 217 -7.19 18.77 -15.72
CA GLN A 217 -7.05 18.47 -14.30
C GLN A 217 -5.62 18.08 -13.92
N THR A 218 -5.20 18.48 -12.74
CA THR A 218 -3.95 18.01 -12.11
C THR A 218 -4.28 17.10 -10.95
N MET A 219 -3.58 15.97 -10.86
CA MET A 219 -3.76 14.99 -9.79
C MET A 219 -2.47 14.23 -9.49
N ARG A 220 -2.45 13.52 -8.36
CA ARG A 220 -1.34 12.61 -8.01
C ARG A 220 -1.36 11.38 -8.93
N GLY A 221 -0.17 10.85 -9.25
CA GLY A 221 -0.06 9.65 -10.08
C GLY A 221 -0.82 8.45 -9.50
N ASN A 222 -0.84 8.29 -8.16
CA ASN A 222 -1.63 7.24 -7.54
C ASN A 222 -3.15 7.46 -7.65
N ALA A 223 -3.61 8.71 -7.66
CA ALA A 223 -5.03 9.02 -7.90
C ALA A 223 -5.44 8.68 -9.35
N PHE A 224 -4.59 9.02 -10.33
CA PHE A 224 -4.78 8.60 -11.72
C PHE A 224 -4.86 7.07 -11.84
N ARG A 225 -3.91 6.38 -11.21
CA ARG A 225 -3.87 4.91 -11.16
C ARG A 225 -5.16 4.31 -10.60
N LEU A 226 -5.63 4.78 -9.45
CA LEU A 226 -6.76 4.18 -8.74
C LEU A 226 -8.11 4.56 -9.35
N ASN A 227 -8.29 5.83 -9.70
CA ASN A 227 -9.60 6.38 -10.02
C ASN A 227 -9.91 6.34 -11.52
N ILE A 228 -8.89 6.36 -12.38
CA ILE A 228 -9.07 6.38 -13.83
C ILE A 228 -8.65 5.05 -14.45
N MET A 229 -7.41 4.61 -14.23
CA MET A 229 -6.90 3.41 -14.87
C MET A 229 -7.41 2.11 -14.25
N GLY A 230 -7.61 2.11 -12.94
CA GLY A 230 -7.85 0.91 -12.14
C GLY A 230 -6.55 0.24 -11.70
N ALA A 231 -6.48 -0.16 -10.41
CA ALA A 231 -5.28 -0.74 -9.80
C ALA A 231 -4.83 -2.06 -10.45
N ALA A 232 -5.75 -2.83 -11.02
CA ALA A 232 -5.43 -4.06 -11.72
C ALA A 232 -4.79 -3.80 -13.09
N THR A 233 -5.19 -2.73 -13.77
CA THR A 233 -4.69 -2.33 -15.09
C THR A 233 -3.33 -1.63 -14.96
N LEU A 234 -3.26 -0.54 -14.19
CA LEU A 234 -2.03 0.19 -13.92
C LEU A 234 -1.54 -0.15 -12.51
N ARG A 235 -0.58 -1.05 -12.39
CA ARG A 235 -0.17 -1.62 -11.09
C ARG A 235 0.65 -0.68 -10.22
N SER A 236 1.27 0.35 -10.79
CA SER A 236 2.11 1.30 -10.07
C SER A 236 1.86 2.72 -10.59
N HIS A 237 2.12 3.71 -9.77
CA HIS A 237 2.24 5.11 -10.18
C HIS A 237 3.70 5.52 -10.45
N CYS A 238 4.58 4.53 -10.59
CA CYS A 238 5.93 4.68 -11.09
C CYS A 238 5.95 4.23 -12.55
N PHE A 239 5.68 5.14 -13.47
CA PHE A 239 5.63 4.85 -14.90
C PHE A 239 6.10 6.03 -15.75
N THR A 240 6.49 5.73 -16.97
CA THR A 240 6.61 6.69 -18.07
C THR A 240 5.53 6.37 -19.09
N PHE A 241 5.23 7.29 -19.97
CA PHE A 241 4.32 7.03 -21.08
C PHE A 241 4.85 7.63 -22.38
N THR A 242 4.46 7.04 -23.49
CA THR A 242 4.66 7.57 -24.84
C THR A 242 3.32 7.54 -25.57
N TYR A 243 3.08 8.54 -26.40
CA TYR A 243 1.97 8.56 -27.33
C TYR A 243 2.51 8.18 -28.71
N THR A 244 1.88 7.22 -29.36
CA THR A 244 2.13 6.86 -30.75
C THR A 244 0.85 7.15 -31.53
N PRO A 245 0.87 8.06 -32.53
CA PRO A 245 -0.28 8.25 -33.43
C PRO A 245 -0.66 6.94 -34.12
N ASP A 246 -1.96 6.76 -34.37
CA ASP A 246 -2.49 5.65 -35.18
C ASP A 246 -2.05 5.81 -36.64
#